data_00460e37c8741b650956e27ff073ab1a
#
_entry.id   00460e37c8741b650956e27ff073ab1a
#
_cell.length_a   1.000
_cell.length_b   1.000
_cell.length_c   1.000
_cell.angle_alpha   90.00
_cell.angle_beta   90.00
_cell.angle_gamma   90.00
#
_symmetry.space_group_name_H-M   'P 1'
#
loop_
_entity.id
_entity.type
_entity.pdbx_description
1 polymer ?
#
loop_
_entity_poly.entity_id
_entity_poly.type
_entity_poly.pdbx_seq_one_letter_code
_entity_poly.pdbx_strand_id
1 'polypeptide(L)'
;VCSAMILNGSDRAGPGVLSSGERAMYLHGGYTDRIFKKGDKIQLETTPHVRNYHARFMRPIVVETCSDKDLRFVESIIKIQDNALKEVKPGVSAKIPDKVYRDGILSLDKNIRYTNKTFYSIGLLMEPSGGEPLEAHPKADWRFKENMTFNTYLLVNGFGMSETIRITSKGYERITKFPRKLLIGGQSL
;
A
#
# COMPACT_ATOMS: atom_id res chain seq x y z
N VAL A 1 17.05 1.92 -3.92
CA VAL A 1 15.70 2.51 -3.97
C VAL A 1 15.81 4.02 -4.09
N CYS A 2 16.44 4.72 -3.11
CA CYS A 2 16.54 6.18 -3.10
C CYS A 2 17.19 6.74 -4.37
N SER A 3 18.35 6.21 -4.78
CA SER A 3 19.03 6.62 -6.02
C SER A 3 18.13 6.46 -7.26
N ALA A 4 17.36 5.36 -7.33
CA ALA A 4 16.43 5.15 -8.44
C ALA A 4 15.31 6.19 -8.47
N MET A 5 14.75 6.57 -7.31
CA MET A 5 13.74 7.63 -7.25
C MET A 5 14.29 8.98 -7.75
N ILE A 6 15.48 9.38 -7.28
CA ILE A 6 16.15 10.64 -7.71
C ILE A 6 16.42 10.62 -9.22
N LEU A 7 17.02 9.54 -9.73
CA LEU A 7 17.34 9.40 -11.16
C LEU A 7 16.09 9.42 -12.06
N ASN A 8 14.92 9.11 -11.52
CA ASN A 8 13.65 9.17 -12.22
C ASN A 8 12.81 10.41 -11.87
N GLY A 9 13.42 11.46 -11.34
CA GLY A 9 12.82 12.79 -11.22
C GLY A 9 12.14 13.08 -9.88
N SER A 10 12.36 12.27 -8.85
CA SER A 10 11.92 12.64 -7.50
C SER A 10 12.83 13.74 -6.94
N ASP A 11 12.25 14.79 -6.37
CA ASP A 11 13.00 15.91 -5.77
C ASP A 11 13.83 15.46 -4.57
N ARG A 12 13.33 14.46 -3.85
CA ARG A 12 14.00 13.82 -2.71
C ARG A 12 13.71 12.33 -2.74
N ALA A 13 14.55 11.60 -2.08
CA ALA A 13 14.30 10.20 -1.77
C ALA A 13 14.28 10.05 -0.25
N GLY A 14 13.10 9.98 0.31
CA GLY A 14 12.96 9.55 1.69
C GLY A 14 13.43 8.11 1.85
N PRO A 15 13.85 7.69 3.04
CA PRO A 15 14.27 6.30 3.26
C PRO A 15 13.14 5.29 2.98
N GLY A 16 11.87 5.72 3.02
CA GLY A 16 10.74 4.79 2.91
C GLY A 16 10.76 3.71 3.99
N VAL A 17 10.06 2.63 3.74
CA VAL A 17 10.13 1.42 4.57
C VAL A 17 10.82 0.32 3.77
N LEU A 18 11.83 -0.31 4.38
CA LEU A 18 12.47 -1.50 3.84
C LEU A 18 12.80 -2.46 4.98
N SER A 19 12.08 -3.55 5.05
CA SER A 19 12.32 -4.61 6.02
C SER A 19 12.09 -5.98 5.40
N SER A 20 12.69 -7.02 5.98
CA SER A 20 12.64 -8.37 5.42
C SER A 20 12.50 -9.43 6.50
N GLY A 21 12.08 -10.64 6.09
CA GLY A 21 11.88 -11.77 6.96
C GLY A 21 10.81 -11.48 8.02
N GLU A 22 11.09 -11.82 9.27
CA GLU A 22 10.15 -11.56 10.38
C GLU A 22 9.80 -10.08 10.55
N ARG A 23 10.74 -9.18 10.23
CA ARG A 23 10.52 -7.74 10.34
C ARG A 23 9.55 -7.19 9.31
N ALA A 24 9.33 -7.88 8.19
CA ALA A 24 8.33 -7.48 7.19
C ALA A 24 6.89 -7.50 7.73
N MET A 25 6.67 -8.15 8.89
CA MET A 25 5.36 -8.19 9.56
C MET A 25 5.00 -6.88 10.25
N TYR A 26 5.98 -6.03 10.54
CA TYR A 26 5.80 -4.81 11.33
C TYR A 26 5.74 -3.58 10.45
N LEU A 27 4.89 -2.62 10.85
CA LEU A 27 4.84 -1.31 10.22
C LEU A 27 6.14 -0.54 10.45
N HIS A 28 6.58 0.20 9.43
CA HIS A 28 7.70 1.13 9.51
C HIS A 28 9.03 0.51 9.97
N GLY A 29 9.30 -0.73 9.53
CA GLY A 29 10.60 -1.35 9.75
C GLY A 29 11.72 -0.57 9.05
N GLY A 30 12.74 -0.16 9.83
CA GLY A 30 13.92 0.53 9.31
C GLY A 30 14.92 -0.42 8.68
N TYR A 31 15.94 0.12 8.05
CA TYR A 31 17.06 -0.62 7.50
C TYR A 31 17.89 -1.29 8.58
N THR A 32 18.52 -2.40 8.23
CA THR A 32 19.52 -3.09 9.03
C THR A 32 20.56 -3.71 8.10
N ASP A 33 21.60 -4.27 8.69
CA ASP A 33 22.62 -5.08 8.04
C ASP A 33 22.18 -6.52 7.72
N ARG A 34 20.90 -6.86 7.98
CA ARG A 34 20.37 -8.18 7.71
C ARG A 34 20.43 -8.52 6.23
N ILE A 35 21.12 -9.62 5.91
CA ILE A 35 21.18 -10.16 4.55
C ILE A 35 19.87 -10.92 4.26
N PHE A 36 19.30 -10.71 3.07
CA PHE A 36 18.13 -11.42 2.61
C PHE A 36 18.39 -12.92 2.50
N LYS A 37 17.39 -13.71 2.86
CA LYS A 37 17.41 -15.15 2.74
C LYS A 37 16.32 -15.59 1.76
N LYS A 38 16.56 -16.72 1.10
CA LYS A 38 15.56 -17.36 0.24
C LYS A 38 14.24 -17.57 0.98
N GLY A 39 13.14 -17.17 0.35
CA GLY A 39 11.79 -17.21 0.93
C GLY A 39 11.44 -16.03 1.85
N ASP A 40 12.37 -15.10 2.11
CA ASP A 40 12.04 -13.90 2.88
C ASP A 40 10.96 -13.07 2.16
N LYS A 41 9.98 -12.62 2.90
CA LYS A 41 9.10 -11.53 2.47
C LYS A 41 9.81 -10.20 2.65
N ILE A 42 9.64 -9.30 1.70
CA ILE A 42 10.19 -7.95 1.78
C ILE A 42 9.03 -6.96 1.80
N GLN A 43 8.98 -6.15 2.84
CA GLN A 43 8.17 -4.94 2.85
C GLN A 43 9.01 -3.83 2.24
N LEU A 44 8.61 -3.38 1.06
CA LEU A 44 9.20 -2.22 0.40
C LEU A 44 8.09 -1.20 0.14
N GLU A 45 8.29 -0.01 0.65
CA GLU A 45 7.42 1.12 0.48
C GLU A 45 8.20 2.27 -0.15
N THR A 46 7.76 2.71 -1.32
CA THR A 46 8.38 3.82 -2.03
C THR A 46 7.52 5.07 -1.92
N THR A 47 8.18 6.20 -1.68
CA THR A 47 7.52 7.49 -1.45
C THR A 47 8.17 8.59 -2.28
N PRO A 48 8.13 8.49 -3.63
CA PRO A 48 8.66 9.55 -4.49
C PRO A 48 7.80 10.81 -4.37
N HIS A 49 8.41 11.96 -4.58
CA HIS A 49 7.68 13.21 -4.65
C HIS A 49 8.33 14.18 -5.65
N VAL A 50 7.47 14.92 -6.34
CA VAL A 50 7.85 15.94 -7.32
C VAL A 50 7.15 17.24 -6.95
N ARG A 51 7.93 18.33 -6.84
CA ARG A 51 7.40 19.65 -6.40
C ARG A 51 6.64 19.57 -5.08
N ASN A 52 7.17 18.77 -4.14
CA ASN A 52 6.55 18.43 -2.85
C ASN A 52 5.24 17.63 -2.92
N TYR A 53 4.81 17.18 -4.09
CA TYR A 53 3.66 16.30 -4.21
C TYR A 53 4.09 14.84 -4.11
N HIS A 54 3.54 14.13 -3.13
CA HIS A 54 3.89 12.74 -2.82
C HIS A 54 3.00 11.75 -3.54
N ALA A 55 3.62 10.66 -3.99
CA ALA A 55 2.95 9.42 -4.31
C ALA A 55 3.50 8.31 -3.42
N ARG A 56 2.76 7.22 -3.25
CA ARG A 56 3.19 6.09 -2.44
C ARG A 56 2.65 4.79 -3.01
N PHE A 57 3.46 3.76 -3.05
CA PHE A 57 2.99 2.43 -3.37
C PHE A 57 3.87 1.34 -2.74
N MET A 58 3.24 0.18 -2.56
CA MET A 58 3.87 -1.04 -2.08
C MET A 58 3.54 -2.19 -3.03
N ARG A 59 4.46 -3.14 -3.12
CA ARG A 59 4.24 -4.42 -3.80
C ARG A 59 4.67 -5.56 -2.91
N PRO A 60 3.94 -6.68 -2.91
CA PRO A 60 4.37 -7.90 -2.22
C PRO A 60 5.60 -8.46 -2.93
N ILE A 61 6.64 -8.74 -2.17
CA ILE A 61 7.93 -9.23 -2.69
C ILE A 61 8.37 -10.44 -1.87
N VAL A 62 8.92 -11.45 -2.55
CA VAL A 62 9.57 -12.62 -1.94
C VAL A 62 10.94 -12.84 -2.58
N VAL A 63 11.91 -13.29 -1.80
CA VAL A 63 13.26 -13.56 -2.29
C VAL A 63 13.32 -14.97 -2.89
N GLU A 64 13.69 -15.07 -4.16
CA GLU A 64 13.96 -16.28 -4.97
C GLU A 64 12.78 -17.26 -5.13
N THR A 65 12.12 -17.65 -4.06
CA THR A 65 11.05 -18.65 -4.10
C THR A 65 9.86 -18.26 -3.25
N CYS A 66 8.66 -18.53 -3.75
CA CYS A 66 7.42 -18.39 -2.98
C CYS A 66 6.62 -19.70 -3.01
N SER A 67 5.76 -19.89 -2.03
CA SER A 67 4.81 -21.00 -2.03
C SER A 67 3.56 -20.67 -2.85
N ASP A 68 2.86 -21.70 -3.34
CA ASP A 68 1.54 -21.51 -3.96
C ASP A 68 0.53 -20.89 -3.00
N LYS A 69 0.71 -21.11 -1.70
CA LYS A 69 -0.11 -20.46 -0.66
C LYS A 69 0.10 -18.95 -0.68
N ASP A 70 1.34 -18.48 -0.77
CA ASP A 70 1.67 -17.05 -0.83
C ASP A 70 1.14 -16.41 -2.12
N LEU A 71 1.28 -17.11 -3.27
CA LEU A 71 0.71 -16.64 -4.54
C LEU A 71 -0.81 -16.41 -4.42
N ARG A 72 -1.56 -17.44 -4.00
CA ARG A 72 -3.02 -17.34 -3.81
C ARG A 72 -3.41 -16.28 -2.77
N PHE A 73 -2.61 -16.12 -1.72
CA PHE A 73 -2.84 -15.09 -0.71
C PHE A 73 -2.71 -13.68 -1.31
N VAL A 74 -1.66 -13.44 -2.09
CA VAL A 74 -1.44 -12.15 -2.76
C VAL A 74 -2.54 -11.86 -3.78
N GLU A 75 -2.96 -12.83 -4.58
CA GLU A 75 -4.12 -12.68 -5.48
C GLU A 75 -5.38 -12.29 -4.73
N SER A 76 -5.60 -12.90 -3.56
CA SER A 76 -6.75 -12.58 -2.71
C SER A 76 -6.72 -11.15 -2.19
N ILE A 77 -5.55 -10.66 -1.72
CA ILE A 77 -5.46 -9.28 -1.23
C ILE A 77 -5.61 -8.26 -2.36
N ILE A 78 -5.14 -8.56 -3.57
CA ILE A 78 -5.36 -7.72 -4.75
C ILE A 78 -6.87 -7.62 -5.06
N LYS A 79 -7.57 -8.76 -5.06
CA LYS A 79 -9.02 -8.81 -5.31
C LYS A 79 -9.82 -8.06 -4.23
N ILE A 80 -9.40 -8.16 -2.97
CA ILE A 80 -10.01 -7.41 -1.86
C ILE A 80 -9.85 -5.91 -2.08
N GLN A 81 -8.64 -5.45 -2.44
CA GLN A 81 -8.41 -4.05 -2.76
C GLN A 81 -9.28 -3.59 -3.93
N ASP A 82 -9.39 -4.39 -5.00
CA ASP A 82 -10.24 -4.05 -6.15
C ASP A 82 -11.72 -3.93 -5.77
N ASN A 83 -12.21 -4.80 -4.91
CA ASN A 83 -13.60 -4.74 -4.44
C ASN A 83 -13.85 -3.49 -3.59
N ALA A 84 -12.93 -3.12 -2.71
CA ALA A 84 -13.05 -1.89 -1.93
C ALA A 84 -12.99 -0.63 -2.82
N LEU A 85 -12.12 -0.63 -3.83
CA LEU A 85 -11.99 0.48 -4.75
C LEU A 85 -13.23 0.72 -5.62
N LYS A 86 -14.02 -0.31 -5.93
CA LYS A 86 -15.31 -0.16 -6.64
C LYS A 86 -16.31 0.72 -5.89
N GLU A 87 -16.20 0.79 -4.57
CA GLU A 87 -17.05 1.63 -3.73
C GLU A 87 -16.60 3.10 -3.68
N VAL A 88 -15.41 3.42 -4.19
CA VAL A 88 -14.81 4.74 -4.10
C VAL A 88 -15.35 5.65 -5.20
N LYS A 89 -16.12 6.68 -4.81
CA LYS A 89 -16.62 7.74 -5.69
C LYS A 89 -17.04 8.96 -4.87
N PRO A 90 -17.18 10.14 -5.47
CA PRO A 90 -17.64 11.34 -4.76
C PRO A 90 -18.94 11.11 -4.01
N GLY A 91 -19.04 11.67 -2.79
CA GLY A 91 -20.21 11.57 -1.92
C GLY A 91 -20.29 10.30 -1.07
N VAL A 92 -19.54 9.25 -1.39
CA VAL A 92 -19.51 8.01 -0.59
C VAL A 92 -18.76 8.24 0.70
N SER A 93 -19.30 7.71 1.81
CA SER A 93 -18.62 7.71 3.11
C SER A 93 -17.38 6.84 3.08
N ALA A 94 -16.29 7.33 3.67
CA ALA A 94 -15.03 6.58 3.79
C ALA A 94 -15.17 5.24 4.52
N LYS A 95 -16.17 5.09 5.38
CA LYS A 95 -16.48 3.83 6.08
C LYS A 95 -16.87 2.69 5.13
N ILE A 96 -17.46 2.99 3.97
CA ILE A 96 -17.96 1.96 3.04
C ILE A 96 -16.81 1.18 2.42
N PRO A 97 -15.87 1.79 1.67
CA PRO A 97 -14.72 1.06 1.15
C PRO A 97 -13.80 0.53 2.26
N ASP A 98 -13.66 1.23 3.40
CA ASP A 98 -12.94 0.70 4.56
C ASP A 98 -13.53 -0.63 5.03
N LYS A 99 -14.85 -0.70 5.19
CA LYS A 99 -15.53 -1.92 5.64
C LYS A 99 -15.32 -3.07 4.67
N VAL A 100 -15.50 -2.85 3.36
CA VAL A 100 -15.28 -3.87 2.33
C VAL A 100 -13.83 -4.38 2.36
N TYR A 101 -12.89 -3.48 2.49
CA TYR A 101 -11.46 -3.79 2.54
C TYR A 101 -11.11 -4.60 3.79
N ARG A 102 -11.53 -4.11 4.95
CA ARG A 102 -11.27 -4.70 6.26
C ARG A 102 -11.90 -6.06 6.44
N ASP A 103 -13.19 -6.19 6.10
CA ASP A 103 -13.91 -7.46 6.18
C ASP A 103 -13.27 -8.50 5.25
N GLY A 104 -12.89 -8.09 4.03
CA GLY A 104 -12.16 -8.95 3.11
C GLY A 104 -10.85 -9.47 3.69
N ILE A 105 -10.03 -8.60 4.30
CA ILE A 105 -8.78 -9.00 4.93
C ILE A 105 -9.02 -9.97 6.09
N LEU A 106 -9.96 -9.67 6.96
CA LEU A 106 -10.29 -10.51 8.12
C LEU A 106 -10.86 -11.87 7.74
N SER A 107 -11.47 -11.98 6.56
CA SER A 107 -12.01 -13.25 6.04
C SER A 107 -10.92 -14.21 5.52
N LEU A 108 -9.69 -13.74 5.29
CA LEU A 108 -8.60 -14.57 4.75
C LEU A 108 -8.12 -15.63 5.75
N ASP A 109 -8.07 -15.30 7.03
CA ASP A 109 -7.67 -16.22 8.10
C ASP A 109 -8.17 -15.68 9.45
N LYS A 110 -8.73 -16.57 10.28
CA LYS A 110 -9.25 -16.25 11.63
C LYS A 110 -8.20 -15.65 12.58
N ASN A 111 -6.92 -15.85 12.30
CA ASN A 111 -5.84 -15.35 13.13
C ASN A 111 -5.38 -13.95 12.71
N ILE A 112 -5.84 -13.45 11.56
CA ILE A 112 -5.49 -12.10 11.11
C ILE A 112 -6.10 -11.07 12.07
N ARG A 113 -5.28 -10.12 12.47
CA ARG A 113 -5.68 -8.89 13.16
C ARG A 113 -5.34 -7.73 12.26
N TYR A 114 -6.33 -6.91 11.93
CA TYR A 114 -6.15 -5.76 11.06
C TYR A 114 -6.70 -4.49 11.73
N THR A 115 -5.79 -3.70 12.26
CA THR A 115 -6.11 -2.45 13.00
C THR A 115 -5.72 -1.20 12.23
N ASN A 116 -5.04 -1.36 11.10
CA ASN A 116 -4.55 -0.25 10.28
C ASN A 116 -5.70 0.50 9.60
N LYS A 117 -5.47 1.76 9.25
CA LYS A 117 -6.27 2.49 8.28
C LYS A 117 -6.19 1.80 6.92
N THR A 118 -7.22 1.89 6.11
CA THR A 118 -7.26 1.29 4.75
C THR A 118 -6.97 2.30 3.65
N PHE A 119 -7.24 3.57 3.92
CA PHE A 119 -6.90 4.70 3.05
C PHE A 119 -6.40 5.86 3.92
N TYR A 120 -5.53 6.68 3.37
CA TYR A 120 -5.19 7.99 3.95
C TYR A 120 -4.85 8.97 2.84
N SER A 121 -5.18 10.25 3.05
CA SER A 121 -4.90 11.28 2.09
C SER A 121 -3.39 11.47 1.87
N ILE A 122 -3.02 11.79 0.64
CA ILE A 122 -1.65 11.98 0.20
C ILE A 122 -1.62 13.09 -0.85
N GLY A 123 -0.54 13.82 -0.89
CA GLY A 123 -0.38 14.94 -1.81
C GLY A 123 0.76 15.84 -1.36
N LEU A 124 0.47 17.10 -1.04
CA LEU A 124 1.48 18.02 -0.48
C LEU A 124 2.01 17.56 0.88
N LEU A 125 1.15 16.88 1.65
CA LEU A 125 1.52 16.28 2.91
C LEU A 125 1.41 14.75 2.81
N MET A 126 2.22 14.06 3.60
CA MET A 126 2.21 12.61 3.71
C MET A 126 2.52 12.20 5.15
N GLU A 127 1.72 11.27 5.68
CA GLU A 127 2.01 10.67 6.96
C GLU A 127 3.38 9.95 7.00
N PRO A 128 4.05 9.95 8.16
CA PRO A 128 3.68 10.49 9.48
C PRO A 128 4.09 11.95 9.71
N SER A 129 4.67 12.61 8.74
CA SER A 129 5.22 13.97 8.88
C SER A 129 4.17 15.08 8.73
N GLY A 130 3.03 14.95 9.41
CA GLY A 130 1.95 15.91 9.38
C GLY A 130 1.06 15.75 8.16
N GLY A 131 0.81 14.51 7.75
CA GLY A 131 -0.09 14.17 6.64
C GLY A 131 -1.47 14.81 6.80
N GLU A 132 -2.20 14.88 5.70
CA GLU A 132 -3.57 15.33 5.73
C GLU A 132 -4.40 14.43 6.65
N PRO A 133 -5.34 14.98 7.41
CA PRO A 133 -6.01 14.24 8.49
C PRO A 133 -7.09 13.26 8.02
N LEU A 134 -7.24 13.02 6.72
CA LEU A 134 -8.29 12.15 6.19
C LEU A 134 -7.83 10.70 6.11
N GLU A 135 -8.31 9.90 7.04
CA GLU A 135 -8.05 8.46 7.10
C GLU A 135 -9.35 7.66 7.02
N ALA A 136 -9.36 6.57 6.27
CA ALA A 136 -10.49 5.64 6.25
C ALA A 136 -10.26 4.54 7.30
N HIS A 137 -11.17 4.48 8.24
CA HIS A 137 -11.23 3.52 9.33
C HIS A 137 -12.70 3.43 9.83
N PRO A 138 -13.07 2.49 10.71
CA PRO A 138 -14.46 2.27 11.10
C PRO A 138 -15.18 3.49 11.73
N LYS A 139 -14.43 4.46 12.24
CA LYS A 139 -14.98 5.69 12.85
C LYS A 139 -14.86 6.93 11.96
N ALA A 140 -14.37 6.80 10.71
CA ALA A 140 -14.22 7.94 9.80
C ALA A 140 -15.59 8.61 9.55
N ASP A 141 -15.64 9.94 9.58
CA ASP A 141 -16.87 10.73 9.47
C ASP A 141 -16.91 11.63 8.23
N TRP A 142 -16.02 11.38 7.27
CA TRP A 142 -15.89 12.16 6.04
C TRP A 142 -16.34 11.38 4.79
N ARG A 143 -16.48 12.11 3.68
CA ARG A 143 -16.86 11.57 2.37
C ARG A 143 -15.84 11.94 1.32
N PHE A 144 -15.63 11.05 0.36
CA PHE A 144 -14.80 11.32 -0.81
C PHE A 144 -15.35 12.53 -1.59
N LYS A 145 -14.43 13.37 -2.06
CA LYS A 145 -14.71 14.47 -2.99
C LYS A 145 -13.83 14.33 -4.22
N GLU A 146 -14.30 14.84 -5.35
CA GLU A 146 -13.52 14.88 -6.58
C GLU A 146 -12.18 15.59 -6.35
N ASN A 147 -11.15 15.12 -7.06
CA ASN A 147 -9.74 15.56 -6.98
C ASN A 147 -9.00 15.28 -5.67
N MET A 148 -9.61 14.67 -4.68
CA MET A 148 -8.86 14.13 -3.55
C MET A 148 -7.93 13.00 -4.00
N THR A 149 -6.74 12.93 -3.39
CA THR A 149 -5.77 11.86 -3.61
C THR A 149 -5.55 11.05 -2.33
N PHE A 150 -5.44 9.74 -2.49
CA PHE A 150 -5.26 8.81 -1.37
C PHE A 150 -4.22 7.75 -1.70
N ASN A 151 -3.51 7.30 -0.67
CA ASN A 151 -2.86 6.00 -0.68
C ASN A 151 -3.84 4.96 -0.14
N THR A 152 -4.09 3.90 -0.91
CA THR A 152 -4.81 2.72 -0.43
C THR A 152 -3.80 1.81 0.24
N TYR A 153 -4.05 1.35 1.45
CA TYR A 153 -3.01 0.73 2.24
C TYR A 153 -3.39 -0.65 2.78
N LEU A 154 -2.52 -1.61 2.58
CA LEU A 154 -2.62 -2.94 3.15
C LEU A 154 -1.23 -3.46 3.52
N LEU A 155 -1.06 -3.90 4.75
CA LEU A 155 0.05 -4.75 5.17
C LEU A 155 -0.54 -5.90 6.00
N VAL A 156 -0.39 -7.12 5.51
CA VAL A 156 -0.89 -8.32 6.18
C VAL A 156 0.04 -9.50 5.90
N ASN A 157 0.38 -10.24 6.93
CA ASN A 157 1.26 -11.41 6.85
C ASN A 157 2.60 -11.14 6.12
N GLY A 158 3.16 -9.92 6.28
CA GLY A 158 4.41 -9.50 5.65
C GLY A 158 4.27 -9.10 4.17
N PHE A 159 3.07 -9.11 3.61
CA PHE A 159 2.81 -8.63 2.25
C PHE A 159 2.21 -7.22 2.29
N GLY A 160 2.93 -6.28 1.69
CA GLY A 160 2.47 -4.92 1.50
C GLY A 160 1.86 -4.72 0.11
N MET A 161 0.69 -4.10 0.06
CA MET A 161 0.04 -3.71 -1.18
C MET A 161 -0.58 -2.33 -1.03
N SER A 162 -0.18 -1.39 -1.86
CA SER A 162 -0.80 -0.07 -1.86
C SER A 162 -0.76 0.58 -3.24
N GLU A 163 -1.64 1.55 -3.45
CA GLU A 163 -1.75 2.35 -4.66
C GLU A 163 -1.99 3.81 -4.30
N THR A 164 -1.44 4.73 -5.08
CA THR A 164 -1.93 6.11 -5.10
C THR A 164 -3.09 6.20 -6.07
N ILE A 165 -4.22 6.73 -5.60
CA ILE A 165 -5.43 6.96 -6.39
C ILE A 165 -5.84 8.43 -6.34
N ARG A 166 -6.50 8.90 -7.41
CA ARG A 166 -7.22 10.18 -7.45
C ARG A 166 -8.71 9.91 -7.59
N ILE A 167 -9.53 10.66 -6.86
CA ILE A 167 -10.98 10.61 -7.01
C ILE A 167 -11.38 11.40 -8.24
N THR A 168 -12.12 10.78 -9.15
CA THR A 168 -12.69 11.40 -10.34
C THR A 168 -14.16 11.75 -10.13
N SER A 169 -14.80 12.44 -11.07
CA SER A 169 -16.23 12.76 -11.00
C SER A 169 -17.15 11.52 -10.91
N LYS A 170 -16.68 10.34 -11.37
CA LYS A 170 -17.49 9.12 -11.44
C LYS A 170 -16.98 7.95 -10.61
N GLY A 171 -15.79 8.07 -10.03
CA GLY A 171 -15.15 6.98 -9.29
C GLY A 171 -13.73 7.34 -8.90
N TYR A 172 -12.77 6.52 -9.32
CA TYR A 172 -11.36 6.76 -9.05
C TYR A 172 -10.50 6.47 -10.27
N GLU A 173 -9.30 7.03 -10.27
CA GLU A 173 -8.21 6.72 -11.19
C GLU A 173 -7.01 6.24 -10.37
N ARG A 174 -6.41 5.12 -10.76
CA ARG A 174 -5.16 4.66 -10.17
C ARG A 174 -3.98 5.36 -10.85
N ILE A 175 -3.22 6.15 -10.10
CA ILE A 175 -2.06 6.89 -10.58
C ILE A 175 -0.86 5.97 -10.72
N THR A 176 -0.64 5.06 -9.78
CA THR A 176 0.44 4.06 -9.84
C THR A 176 0.16 3.02 -10.92
N LYS A 177 1.07 2.89 -11.89
CA LYS A 177 0.90 2.00 -13.05
C LYS A 177 1.69 0.69 -12.97
N PHE A 178 2.52 0.53 -11.95
CA PHE A 178 3.35 -0.67 -11.78
C PHE A 178 2.50 -1.94 -11.62
N PRO A 179 2.92 -3.09 -12.18
CA PRO A 179 2.16 -4.33 -12.12
C PRO A 179 1.76 -4.74 -10.71
N ARG A 180 0.51 -5.20 -10.57
CA ARG A 180 -0.06 -5.70 -9.30
C ARG A 180 0.05 -7.21 -9.25
N LYS A 181 1.18 -7.70 -8.79
CA LYS A 181 1.48 -9.13 -8.66
C LYS A 181 2.50 -9.34 -7.55
N LEU A 182 2.65 -10.57 -7.10
CA LEU A 182 3.78 -10.95 -6.28
C LEU A 182 5.07 -10.85 -7.11
N LEU A 183 6.03 -10.13 -6.62
CA LEU A 183 7.36 -10.02 -7.22
C LEU A 183 8.29 -11.06 -6.57
N ILE A 184 9.04 -11.78 -7.40
CA ILE A 184 10.00 -12.77 -6.93
C ILE A 184 11.39 -12.27 -7.29
N GLY A 185 12.22 -12.00 -6.27
CA GLY A 185 13.60 -11.57 -6.46
C GLY A 185 14.41 -12.62 -7.20
N GLY A 186 15.34 -12.18 -8.06
CA GLY A 186 16.15 -13.08 -8.88
C GLY A 186 15.49 -13.55 -10.18
N GLN A 187 14.28 -13.08 -10.47
CA GLN A 187 13.59 -13.27 -11.75
C GLN A 187 13.47 -11.93 -12.49
N SER A 188 13.50 -11.95 -13.83
CA SER A 188 13.18 -10.75 -14.63
C SER A 188 11.72 -10.34 -14.41
N LEU A 189 11.46 -9.04 -14.40
CA LEU A 189 10.13 -8.45 -14.29
C LEU A 189 9.26 -8.74 -15.53
#